data_5ed530dd7da468bc087e5db812e19bf9
#
_entry.id   5ed530dd7da468bc087e5db812e19bf9
#
_cell.length_a   1.000
_cell.length_b   1.000
_cell.length_c   1.000
_cell.angle_alpha   90.00
_cell.angle_beta   90.00
_cell.angle_gamma   90.00
#
_symmetry.space_group_name_H-M   'P 1'
#
loop_
_entity.id
_entity.type
_entity.pdbx_description
1 polymer ?
#
loop_
_entity_poly.entity_id
_entity_poly.type
_entity_poly.pdbx_seq_one_letter_code
_entity_poly.pdbx_strand_id
1 'polypeptide(L)'
;MKIKLLSAILLLAFVAITSSCRRDTVVADNLSYMPFESQCLGTSLDGNVRIKAWGSGATRGDAIENAKRNALRDVIFNGVKLGNPACQRPLTYEVNAHERHEMYFNRFFADGGEYTQYATLEDETLTSRTKAKGDVQQNYGVVVTVKRANLQQKLINDGIINPYNY
;
A
#
# COMPACT_ATOMS: atom_id res chain seq x y z
N MET A 1 -23.31 -16.00 -55.83
CA MET A 1 -22.38 -16.68 -54.93
C MET A 1 -21.50 -15.71 -54.14
N LYS A 2 -21.05 -14.60 -54.71
CA LYS A 2 -20.15 -13.62 -54.03
C LYS A 2 -20.77 -12.87 -52.83
N ILE A 3 -22.09 -12.57 -52.87
CA ILE A 3 -22.78 -11.84 -51.79
C ILE A 3 -22.92 -12.68 -50.51
N LYS A 4 -23.14 -13.99 -50.63
CA LYS A 4 -23.22 -14.87 -49.44
C LYS A 4 -21.89 -15.05 -48.74
N LEU A 5 -20.78 -14.97 -49.49
CA LEU A 5 -19.43 -15.05 -48.92
C LEU A 5 -19.07 -13.79 -48.12
N LEU A 6 -19.44 -12.61 -48.63
CA LEU A 6 -19.23 -11.34 -47.93
C LEU A 6 -20.00 -11.25 -46.60
N SER A 7 -21.26 -11.73 -46.60
CA SER A 7 -22.10 -11.78 -45.40
C SER A 7 -21.52 -12.71 -44.32
N ALA A 8 -20.93 -13.85 -44.71
CA ALA A 8 -20.31 -14.78 -43.76
C ALA A 8 -19.02 -14.20 -43.14
N ILE A 9 -18.22 -13.46 -43.92
CA ILE A 9 -17.00 -12.82 -43.44
C ILE A 9 -17.34 -11.66 -42.46
N LEU A 10 -18.40 -10.90 -42.75
CA LEU A 10 -18.86 -9.81 -41.87
C LEU A 10 -19.37 -10.34 -40.52
N LEU A 11 -20.06 -11.46 -40.51
CA LEU A 11 -20.55 -12.12 -39.30
C LEU A 11 -19.41 -12.71 -38.45
N LEU A 12 -18.36 -13.27 -39.06
CA LEU A 12 -17.18 -13.75 -38.34
C LEU A 12 -16.38 -12.61 -37.71
N ALA A 13 -16.27 -11.47 -38.37
CA ALA A 13 -15.58 -10.27 -37.82
C ALA A 13 -16.31 -9.71 -36.62
N PHE A 14 -17.63 -9.76 -36.56
CA PHE A 14 -18.43 -9.24 -35.45
C PHE A 14 -18.28 -10.08 -34.16
N VAL A 15 -18.08 -11.40 -34.30
CA VAL A 15 -17.88 -12.29 -33.13
C VAL A 15 -16.50 -12.12 -32.49
N ALA A 16 -15.50 -11.68 -33.25
CA ALA A 16 -14.15 -11.49 -32.72
C ALA A 16 -14.01 -10.24 -31.81
N ILE A 17 -14.96 -9.30 -31.87
CA ILE A 17 -14.88 -8.03 -31.12
C ILE A 17 -15.46 -8.17 -29.69
N THR A 18 -16.26 -9.19 -29.42
CA THR A 18 -16.92 -9.39 -28.12
C THR A 18 -16.09 -10.16 -27.09
N SER A 19 -14.89 -10.65 -27.46
CA SER A 19 -14.04 -11.45 -26.58
C SER A 19 -13.01 -10.63 -25.80
N SER A 20 -13.15 -9.30 -25.75
CA SER A 20 -12.37 -8.48 -24.83
C SER A 20 -12.95 -8.57 -23.43
N CYS A 21 -12.87 -9.73 -22.80
CA CYS A 21 -12.94 -9.86 -21.36
C CYS A 21 -11.76 -9.06 -20.78
N ARG A 22 -12.00 -7.82 -20.37
CA ARG A 22 -11.17 -7.18 -19.36
C ARG A 22 -11.23 -8.12 -18.16
N ARG A 23 -10.16 -8.86 -17.95
CA ARG A 23 -9.85 -9.35 -16.62
C ARG A 23 -9.61 -8.08 -15.78
N ASP A 24 -10.62 -7.67 -15.05
CA ASP A 24 -10.38 -6.95 -13.83
C ASP A 24 -9.49 -7.90 -13.02
N THR A 25 -8.20 -7.60 -12.99
CA THR A 25 -7.32 -8.18 -12.00
C THR A 25 -7.85 -7.64 -10.69
N VAL A 26 -8.73 -8.40 -10.05
CA VAL A 26 -8.90 -8.33 -8.62
C VAL A 26 -7.47 -8.45 -8.12
N VAL A 27 -6.92 -7.34 -7.66
CA VAL A 27 -5.68 -7.35 -6.88
C VAL A 27 -6.09 -8.17 -5.67
N ALA A 28 -5.93 -9.48 -5.77
CA ALA A 28 -5.94 -10.32 -4.61
C ALA A 28 -4.94 -9.64 -3.69
N ASP A 29 -5.42 -9.22 -2.54
CA ASP A 29 -4.60 -8.74 -1.43
C ASP A 29 -3.78 -9.97 -1.00
N ASN A 30 -2.83 -10.34 -1.86
CA ASN A 30 -1.79 -11.29 -1.53
C ASN A 30 -0.97 -10.57 -0.48
N LEU A 31 -1.43 -10.68 0.78
CA LEU A 31 -0.58 -10.65 1.96
C LEU A 31 0.40 -11.82 1.79
N SER A 32 1.21 -11.72 0.76
CA SER A 32 2.38 -12.51 0.58
C SER A 32 3.18 -12.32 1.86
N TYR A 33 3.27 -13.37 2.68
CA TYR A 33 4.11 -13.42 3.86
C TYR A 33 5.46 -12.80 3.49
N MET A 34 5.61 -11.54 3.86
CA MET A 34 6.84 -10.80 3.62
C MET A 34 7.76 -11.16 4.78
N PRO A 35 8.86 -11.90 4.53
CA PRO A 35 9.81 -12.28 5.58
C PRO A 35 10.55 -11.07 6.17
N PHE A 36 10.19 -9.87 5.72
CA PHE A 36 10.85 -8.63 6.04
C PHE A 36 9.95 -7.77 6.91
N GLU A 37 10.24 -7.73 8.21
CA GLU A 37 9.51 -6.89 9.15
C GLU A 37 9.93 -5.42 9.02
N SER A 38 8.98 -4.54 9.26
CA SER A 38 9.27 -3.10 9.34
C SER A 38 10.10 -2.79 10.58
N GLN A 39 11.05 -1.86 10.43
CA GLN A 39 11.96 -1.46 11.50
C GLN A 39 11.86 0.05 11.74
N CYS A 40 11.62 0.45 12.99
CA CYS A 40 11.66 1.85 13.40
C CYS A 40 13.12 2.32 13.53
N LEU A 41 13.47 3.34 12.76
CA LEU A 41 14.80 3.97 12.79
C LEU A 41 14.87 5.13 13.77
N GLY A 42 13.73 5.65 14.24
CA GLY A 42 13.67 6.74 15.21
C GLY A 42 12.51 7.69 14.94
N THR A 43 12.45 8.71 15.77
CA THR A 43 11.49 9.81 15.67
C THR A 43 12.22 11.13 15.47
N SER A 44 11.61 12.05 14.72
CA SER A 44 12.09 13.42 14.64
C SER A 44 11.41 14.30 15.69
N LEU A 45 11.96 15.50 15.91
CA LEU A 45 11.40 16.50 16.85
C LEU A 45 9.96 16.90 16.50
N ASP A 46 9.58 16.78 15.23
CA ASP A 46 8.24 17.12 14.73
C ASP A 46 7.20 16.00 15.00
N GLY A 47 7.58 14.96 15.73
CA GLY A 47 6.71 13.80 15.97
C GLY A 47 6.56 12.87 14.76
N ASN A 48 7.32 13.07 13.69
CA ASN A 48 7.38 12.15 12.56
C ASN A 48 8.19 10.91 12.93
N VAL A 49 7.82 9.76 12.38
CA VAL A 49 8.54 8.50 12.59
C VAL A 49 9.21 8.04 11.29
N ARG A 50 10.45 7.56 11.40
CA ARG A 50 11.23 7.02 10.31
C ARG A 50 11.21 5.51 10.39
N ILE A 51 10.73 4.88 9.34
CA ILE A 51 10.51 3.43 9.30
C ILE A 51 11.17 2.88 8.04
N LYS A 52 12.02 1.85 8.21
CA LYS A 52 12.43 0.99 7.10
C LYS A 52 11.32 -0.01 6.87
N ALA A 53 10.61 0.14 5.76
CA ALA A 53 9.51 -0.74 5.38
C ALA A 53 9.80 -1.45 4.07
N TRP A 54 9.16 -2.59 3.87
CA TRP A 54 9.33 -3.42 2.69
C TRP A 54 8.04 -3.44 1.86
N GLY A 55 8.21 -3.46 0.56
CA GLY A 55 7.11 -3.65 -0.38
C GLY A 55 7.54 -4.52 -1.55
N SER A 56 6.59 -5.22 -2.13
CA SER A 56 6.75 -6.02 -3.34
C SER A 56 5.86 -5.48 -4.45
N GLY A 57 6.29 -5.64 -5.69
CA GLY A 57 5.54 -5.20 -6.85
C GLY A 57 6.12 -5.72 -8.16
N ALA A 58 5.36 -5.61 -9.25
CA ALA A 58 5.80 -5.96 -10.58
C ALA A 58 6.92 -5.03 -11.04
N THR A 59 6.84 -3.76 -10.66
CA THR A 59 7.87 -2.76 -10.92
C THR A 59 8.48 -2.26 -9.61
N ARG A 60 9.62 -1.60 -9.71
CA ARG A 60 10.24 -0.91 -8.57
C ARG A 60 9.31 0.17 -7.99
N GLY A 61 8.59 0.90 -8.83
CA GLY A 61 7.65 1.93 -8.41
C GLY A 61 6.55 1.33 -7.54
N ASP A 62 5.92 0.25 -8.01
CA ASP A 62 4.87 -0.46 -7.26
C ASP A 62 5.38 -0.98 -5.92
N ALA A 63 6.59 -1.54 -5.90
CA ALA A 63 7.19 -2.04 -4.67
C ALA A 63 7.43 -0.90 -3.65
N ILE A 64 7.88 0.27 -4.11
CA ILE A 64 8.07 1.44 -3.25
C ILE A 64 6.73 1.95 -2.71
N GLU A 65 5.71 2.07 -3.56
CA GLU A 65 4.38 2.51 -3.12
C GLU A 65 3.76 1.53 -2.12
N ASN A 66 3.94 0.23 -2.34
CA ASN A 66 3.51 -0.79 -1.39
C ASN A 66 4.29 -0.72 -0.06
N ALA A 67 5.59 -0.40 -0.09
CA ALA A 67 6.35 -0.17 1.14
C ALA A 67 5.83 1.02 1.95
N LYS A 68 5.44 2.13 1.29
CA LYS A 68 4.81 3.28 1.97
C LYS A 68 3.48 2.89 2.62
N ARG A 69 2.64 2.13 1.90
CA ARG A 69 1.36 1.64 2.45
C ARG A 69 1.58 0.73 3.65
N ASN A 70 2.56 -0.16 3.56
CA ASN A 70 2.91 -1.08 4.66
C ASN A 70 3.41 -0.32 5.88
N ALA A 71 4.28 0.68 5.71
CA ALA A 71 4.73 1.54 6.80
C ALA A 71 3.56 2.23 7.52
N LEU A 72 2.59 2.75 6.76
CA LEU A 72 1.39 3.38 7.34
C LEU A 72 0.48 2.37 8.02
N ARG A 73 0.25 1.20 7.44
CA ARG A 73 -0.54 0.11 8.05
C ARG A 73 0.06 -0.29 9.40
N ASP A 74 1.38 -0.44 9.46
CA ASP A 74 2.05 -0.77 10.71
C ASP A 74 1.89 0.35 11.75
N VAL A 75 2.04 1.61 11.37
CA VAL A 75 1.82 2.75 12.30
C VAL A 75 0.37 2.82 12.77
N ILE A 76 -0.60 2.54 11.90
CA ILE A 76 -2.02 2.65 12.25
C ILE A 76 -2.47 1.48 13.11
N PHE A 77 -2.18 0.23 12.71
CA PHE A 77 -2.83 -0.97 13.26
C PHE A 77 -1.93 -1.84 14.16
N ASN A 78 -0.65 -2.00 13.79
CA ASN A 78 0.21 -3.03 14.39
C ASN A 78 1.22 -2.47 15.38
N GLY A 79 1.64 -1.24 15.18
CA GLY A 79 2.88 -0.73 15.75
C GLY A 79 4.11 -1.39 15.09
N VAL A 80 5.25 -0.73 15.14
CA VAL A 80 6.52 -1.26 14.61
C VAL A 80 7.33 -1.84 15.76
N LYS A 81 7.44 -3.17 15.80
CA LYS A 81 8.04 -3.89 16.93
C LYS A 81 9.57 -3.84 16.95
N LEU A 82 10.19 -3.80 15.76
CA LEU A 82 11.64 -3.78 15.65
C LEU A 82 12.20 -2.37 15.67
N GLY A 83 13.33 -2.18 16.29
CA GLY A 83 14.07 -0.92 16.34
C GLY A 83 13.66 -0.03 17.51
N ASN A 84 13.48 1.28 17.27
CA ASN A 84 13.21 2.24 18.33
C ASN A 84 11.82 2.04 18.96
N PRO A 85 11.71 1.95 20.31
CA PRO A 85 10.44 1.70 20.99
C PRO A 85 9.37 2.78 20.79
N ALA A 86 9.75 3.98 20.37
CA ALA A 86 8.79 5.06 20.10
C ALA A 86 7.76 4.73 19.01
N CYS A 87 8.05 3.77 18.12
CA CYS A 87 7.12 3.33 17.07
C CYS A 87 6.26 2.14 17.45
N GLN A 88 6.45 1.54 18.63
CA GLN A 88 5.79 0.28 18.99
C GLN A 88 4.28 0.43 19.19
N ARG A 89 3.81 1.61 19.57
CA ARG A 89 2.40 1.85 19.80
C ARG A 89 1.69 2.16 18.48
N PRO A 90 0.65 1.39 18.10
CA PRO A 90 -0.20 1.74 16.96
C PRO A 90 -1.01 3.01 17.24
N LEU A 91 -1.64 3.55 16.20
CA LEU A 91 -2.57 4.68 16.35
C LEU A 91 -3.97 4.23 16.78
N THR A 92 -4.33 2.99 16.54
CA THR A 92 -5.59 2.41 17.03
C THR A 92 -5.33 1.08 17.71
N TYR A 93 -6.03 0.85 18.81
CA TYR A 93 -6.08 -0.44 19.52
C TYR A 93 -7.39 -1.18 19.26
N GLU A 94 -8.23 -0.65 18.40
CA GLU A 94 -9.49 -1.26 18.07
C GLU A 94 -9.26 -2.56 17.29
N VAL A 95 -9.82 -3.65 17.80
CA VAL A 95 -9.77 -4.95 17.13
C VAL A 95 -10.54 -4.86 15.82
N ASN A 96 -9.94 -5.35 14.73
CA ASN A 96 -10.53 -5.32 13.40
C ASN A 96 -10.88 -3.89 12.89
N ALA A 97 -10.10 -2.88 13.29
CA ALA A 97 -10.33 -1.50 12.85
C ALA A 97 -10.33 -1.36 11.33
N HIS A 98 -9.48 -2.12 10.64
CA HIS A 98 -9.42 -2.12 9.17
C HIS A 98 -10.73 -2.60 8.55
N GLU A 99 -11.27 -3.72 9.02
CA GLU A 99 -12.51 -4.31 8.51
C GLU A 99 -13.73 -3.46 8.86
N ARG A 100 -13.76 -2.87 10.06
CA ARG A 100 -14.87 -1.98 10.49
C ARG A 100 -14.94 -0.71 9.68
N HIS A 101 -13.80 -0.23 9.19
CA HIS A 101 -13.67 0.98 8.37
C HIS A 101 -13.16 0.68 6.96
N GLU A 102 -13.51 -0.50 6.42
CA GLU A 102 -12.99 -1.01 5.15
C GLU A 102 -13.14 -0.01 4.00
N MET A 103 -14.33 0.57 3.82
CA MET A 103 -14.57 1.54 2.74
C MET A 103 -13.69 2.78 2.85
N TYR A 104 -13.40 3.21 4.07
CA TYR A 104 -12.50 4.33 4.33
C TYR A 104 -11.06 3.97 3.95
N PHE A 105 -10.55 2.85 4.48
CA PHE A 105 -9.17 2.44 4.25
C PHE A 105 -8.91 2.02 2.80
N ASN A 106 -9.87 1.42 2.12
CA ASN A 106 -9.76 1.11 0.70
C ASN A 106 -9.56 2.38 -0.13
N ARG A 107 -10.28 3.46 0.16
CA ARG A 107 -10.11 4.75 -0.48
C ARG A 107 -8.81 5.45 -0.05
N PHE A 108 -8.49 5.42 1.26
CA PHE A 108 -7.29 6.03 1.81
C PHE A 108 -6.02 5.43 1.20
N PHE A 109 -5.95 4.11 1.05
CA PHE A 109 -4.82 3.37 0.48
C PHE A 109 -4.91 3.12 -1.04
N ALA A 110 -5.91 3.65 -1.73
CA ALA A 110 -6.01 3.55 -3.19
C ALA A 110 -4.77 4.16 -3.89
N ASP A 111 -4.55 3.81 -5.15
CA ASP A 111 -3.46 4.40 -5.93
C ASP A 111 -3.63 5.92 -6.02
N GLY A 112 -2.59 6.66 -5.61
CA GLY A 112 -2.66 8.12 -5.49
C GLY A 112 -3.57 8.63 -4.38
N GLY A 113 -4.05 7.76 -3.48
CA GLY A 113 -4.93 8.11 -2.37
C GLY A 113 -4.26 9.01 -1.30
N GLU A 114 -5.05 9.36 -0.28
CA GLU A 114 -4.63 10.31 0.75
C GLU A 114 -3.40 9.88 1.54
N TYR A 115 -3.10 8.58 1.60
CA TYR A 115 -1.91 8.04 2.28
C TYR A 115 -0.60 8.70 1.82
N THR A 116 -0.54 9.16 0.57
CA THR A 116 0.65 9.82 -0.02
C THR A 116 1.04 11.10 0.70
N GLN A 117 0.10 11.77 1.37
CA GLN A 117 0.35 13.00 2.13
C GLN A 117 1.04 12.71 3.46
N TYR A 118 0.93 11.47 3.98
CA TYR A 118 1.42 11.06 5.30
C TYR A 118 2.65 10.18 5.26
N ALA A 119 3.02 9.65 4.09
CA ALA A 119 4.19 8.81 3.89
C ALA A 119 5.07 9.39 2.79
N THR A 120 6.25 9.86 3.14
CA THR A 120 7.24 10.37 2.19
C THR A 120 8.48 9.51 2.22
N LEU A 121 9.07 9.28 1.04
CA LEU A 121 10.38 8.63 0.98
C LEU A 121 11.44 9.60 1.55
N GLU A 122 12.33 9.07 2.36
CA GLU A 122 13.55 9.77 2.68
C GLU A 122 14.47 9.74 1.46
N ASP A 123 15.30 10.79 1.29
CA ASP A 123 16.14 10.98 0.09
C ASP A 123 16.76 9.68 -0.39
N GLU A 124 16.63 9.45 -1.70
CA GLU A 124 16.99 8.22 -2.39
C GLU A 124 18.53 8.02 -2.48
N THR A 125 19.25 8.17 -1.38
CA THR A 125 20.64 7.73 -1.36
C THR A 125 20.71 6.20 -1.53
N LEU A 126 21.70 5.71 -2.23
CA LEU A 126 21.89 4.28 -2.50
C LEU A 126 21.94 3.43 -1.22
N THR A 127 22.27 4.04 -0.10
CA THR A 127 22.36 3.40 1.23
C THR A 127 21.01 3.15 1.91
N SER A 128 19.95 3.88 1.53
CA SER A 128 18.61 3.71 2.11
C SER A 128 17.81 2.59 1.44
N ARG A 129 18.32 2.01 0.36
CA ARG A 129 17.61 1.01 -0.45
C ARG A 129 18.21 -0.36 -0.25
N THR A 130 17.41 -1.31 0.10
CA THR A 130 17.79 -2.72 0.12
C THR A 130 16.93 -3.49 -0.86
N LYS A 131 17.55 -4.16 -1.82
CA LYS A 131 16.86 -5.04 -2.77
C LYS A 131 16.97 -6.48 -2.30
N ALA A 132 15.84 -7.16 -2.18
CA ALA A 132 15.79 -8.60 -2.00
C ALA A 132 15.28 -9.24 -3.29
N LYS A 133 15.97 -10.27 -3.77
CA LYS A 133 15.63 -10.97 -5.01
C LYS A 133 14.51 -11.97 -4.72
N GLY A 134 13.37 -11.83 -5.41
CA GLY A 134 12.30 -12.83 -5.48
C GLY A 134 12.18 -13.34 -6.91
N ASP A 135 11.65 -14.55 -7.09
CA ASP A 135 11.60 -15.19 -8.40
C ASP A 135 10.61 -14.54 -9.36
N VAL A 136 9.55 -13.88 -8.86
CA VAL A 136 8.48 -13.29 -9.69
C VAL A 136 8.24 -11.81 -9.39
N GLN A 137 8.57 -11.34 -8.19
CA GLN A 137 8.32 -9.95 -7.76
C GLN A 137 9.60 -9.29 -7.27
N GLN A 138 9.68 -7.97 -7.46
CA GLN A 138 10.77 -7.19 -6.91
C GLN A 138 10.42 -6.73 -5.50
N ASN A 139 11.28 -7.06 -4.53
CA ASN A 139 11.14 -6.64 -3.15
C ASN A 139 12.12 -5.50 -2.86
N TYR A 140 11.60 -4.39 -2.35
CA TYR A 140 12.41 -3.24 -1.96
C TYR A 140 12.13 -2.85 -0.51
N GLY A 141 13.22 -2.71 0.26
CA GLY A 141 13.20 -2.05 1.55
C GLY A 141 13.58 -0.59 1.35
N VAL A 142 12.75 0.31 1.81
CA VAL A 142 12.95 1.77 1.71
C VAL A 142 12.72 2.44 3.06
N VAL A 143 13.36 3.57 3.26
CA VAL A 143 13.10 4.40 4.45
C VAL A 143 11.96 5.35 4.13
N VAL A 144 10.91 5.24 4.93
CA VAL A 144 9.70 6.05 4.84
C VAL A 144 9.59 6.91 6.08
N THR A 145 9.43 8.21 5.89
CA THR A 145 9.06 9.14 6.95
C THR A 145 7.54 9.24 7.00
N VAL A 146 6.96 8.83 8.13
CA VAL A 146 5.52 8.89 8.39
C VAL A 146 5.23 10.09 9.29
N LYS A 147 4.33 10.96 8.84
CA LYS A 147 3.82 12.12 9.59
C LYS A 147 2.78 11.67 10.62
N ARG A 148 3.26 10.98 11.67
CA ARG A 148 2.43 10.27 12.64
C ARG A 148 1.39 11.17 13.32
N ALA A 149 1.81 12.36 13.78
CA ALA A 149 0.92 13.28 14.48
C ALA A 149 -0.21 13.79 13.55
N ASN A 150 0.13 14.16 12.31
CA ASN A 150 -0.86 14.64 11.34
C ASN A 150 -1.81 13.51 10.92
N LEU A 151 -1.28 12.29 10.75
CA LEU A 151 -2.08 11.11 10.45
C LEU A 151 -3.07 10.80 11.57
N GLN A 152 -2.61 10.84 12.82
CA GLN A 152 -3.45 10.65 14.00
C GLN A 152 -4.59 11.66 14.03
N GLN A 153 -4.28 12.95 13.86
CA GLN A 153 -5.29 14.00 13.84
C GLN A 153 -6.31 13.82 12.71
N LYS A 154 -5.85 13.41 11.53
CA LYS A 154 -6.74 13.08 10.40
C LYS A 154 -7.71 11.95 10.76
N LEU A 155 -7.21 10.85 11.30
CA LEU A 155 -8.04 9.70 11.66
C LEU A 155 -9.03 10.02 12.79
N ILE A 156 -8.68 10.92 13.72
CA ILE A 156 -9.61 11.43 14.73
C ILE A 156 -10.70 12.29 14.08
N ASN A 157 -10.31 13.23 13.22
CA ASN A 157 -11.25 14.12 12.54
C ASN A 157 -12.25 13.37 11.66
N ASP A 158 -11.81 12.26 11.06
CA ASP A 158 -12.64 11.40 10.23
C ASP A 158 -13.48 10.40 11.05
N GLY A 159 -13.37 10.41 12.37
CA GLY A 159 -14.12 9.52 13.26
C GLY A 159 -13.68 8.06 13.24
N ILE A 160 -12.45 7.79 12.75
CA ILE A 160 -11.86 6.45 12.69
C ILE A 160 -11.23 6.06 14.03
N ILE A 161 -10.66 7.01 14.75
CA ILE A 161 -10.02 6.81 16.05
C ILE A 161 -10.72 7.66 17.09
N ASN A 162 -11.04 7.05 18.22
CA ASN A 162 -11.57 7.79 19.36
C ASN A 162 -10.42 8.44 20.15
N PRO A 163 -10.42 9.79 20.33
CA PRO A 163 -9.36 10.49 21.05
C PRO A 163 -9.23 10.12 22.55
N TYR A 164 -10.21 9.42 23.10
CA TYR A 164 -10.23 9.04 24.53
C TYR A 164 -9.75 7.61 24.82
N ASN A 165 -9.35 6.85 23.79
CA ASN A 165 -8.91 5.45 23.93
C ASN A 165 -7.36 5.31 23.94
N TYR A 166 -6.64 6.19 24.64
CA TYR A 166 -5.19 6.15 24.80
C TYR A 166 -4.76 5.77 26.20
#